data_8a67153d662fa0331915082a9f7197d9
#
_entry.id   8a67153d662fa0331915082a9f7197d9
#
_cell.length_a   1.000
_cell.length_b   1.000
_cell.length_c   1.000
_cell.angle_alpha   90.00
_cell.angle_beta   90.00
_cell.angle_gamma   90.00
#
_symmetry.space_group_name_H-M   'P 1'
#
loop_
_entity.id
_entity.type
_entity.pdbx_description
1 polymer ?
#
loop_
_entity_poly.entity_id
_entity_poly.type
_entity_poly.pdbx_seq_one_letter_code
_entity_poly.pdbx_strand_id
1 'polypeptide(L)'
;LDQSPDVVGISAVVSTGYTYTKRLALAIKEASPHTKIVVGGNLAASAEILLRFCKVDVCAIGEGEHTIVSLARYWEENRVTDDISALRKIKGISYLDDGDGEMKFTGYVDTIPAAEFLDPDYAVVEQFSKIGNFLKDPLKRYDFSTDPRSYEPHRRGKLQACVQSAKGCVARCTFCHRWDKGYRHWPVDKIMANIEHLMDRYNVGFFTFADENFGSDRKKLDQLIEQIKDLDILYKVSGVRVRSVDPDVLGRLKESGCVGMYYGMESGSPQILSSMEKNANLEQNVNAARWTYEAGIHTVYQMVLAMPGETHETIAETSDFLK
;
A
#
# COMPACT_ATOMS: atom_id res chain seq x y z
N LEU A 1 -3.85 14.46 23.32
CA LEU A 1 -5.25 14.56 23.80
C LEU A 1 -5.63 15.99 24.28
N ASP A 2 -4.76 16.96 24.08
CA ASP A 2 -5.01 18.36 24.48
C ASP A 2 -6.27 18.98 23.83
N GLN A 3 -6.77 18.37 22.77
CA GLN A 3 -8.00 18.80 22.06
C GLN A 3 -9.25 17.99 22.45
N SER A 4 -9.13 17.08 23.42
CA SER A 4 -10.23 16.22 23.90
C SER A 4 -11.07 15.61 22.77
N PRO A 5 -10.47 14.82 21.85
CA PRO A 5 -11.17 14.30 20.69
C PRO A 5 -12.24 13.28 21.10
N ASP A 6 -13.42 13.36 20.47
CA ASP A 6 -14.47 12.36 20.63
C ASP A 6 -14.08 11.01 20.01
N VAL A 7 -13.32 11.07 18.89
CA VAL A 7 -12.90 9.89 18.12
C VAL A 7 -11.43 9.98 17.76
N VAL A 8 -10.71 8.88 17.89
CA VAL A 8 -9.34 8.72 17.41
C VAL A 8 -9.27 7.59 16.36
N GLY A 9 -8.86 7.94 15.14
CA GLY A 9 -8.56 6.97 14.09
C GLY A 9 -7.09 6.56 14.12
N ILE A 10 -6.83 5.26 14.13
CA ILE A 10 -5.49 4.69 14.05
C ILE A 10 -5.35 3.93 12.73
N SER A 11 -4.45 4.40 11.84
CA SER A 11 -4.09 3.67 10.62
C SER A 11 -2.98 2.66 10.93
N ALA A 12 -3.30 1.38 10.86
CA ALA A 12 -2.39 0.27 11.17
C ALA A 12 -2.22 -0.64 9.96
N VAL A 13 -1.17 -0.41 9.18
CA VAL A 13 -0.98 -1.05 7.86
C VAL A 13 -0.31 -2.42 7.96
N VAL A 14 0.59 -2.64 8.93
CA VAL A 14 1.40 -3.87 9.01
C VAL A 14 1.23 -4.57 10.36
N SER A 15 1.35 -5.90 10.35
CA SER A 15 1.22 -6.73 11.56
C SER A 15 2.24 -6.37 12.65
N THR A 16 3.43 -5.93 12.27
CA THR A 16 4.45 -5.45 13.22
C THR A 16 4.02 -4.19 13.98
N GLY A 17 3.02 -3.47 13.48
CA GLY A 17 2.39 -2.33 14.16
C GLY A 17 1.49 -2.70 15.33
N TYR A 18 1.19 -3.99 15.55
CA TYR A 18 0.27 -4.45 16.61
C TYR A 18 0.63 -3.92 18.00
N THR A 19 1.88 -4.13 18.42
CA THR A 19 2.33 -3.71 19.76
C THR A 19 2.19 -2.19 19.96
N TYR A 20 2.53 -1.42 18.94
CA TYR A 20 2.36 0.03 18.99
C TYR A 20 0.89 0.44 19.05
N THR A 21 0.05 -0.13 18.19
CA THR A 21 -1.40 0.10 18.16
C THR A 21 -2.04 -0.21 19.51
N LYS A 22 -1.70 -1.36 20.11
CA LYS A 22 -2.18 -1.76 21.45
C LYS A 22 -1.78 -0.74 22.52
N ARG A 23 -0.50 -0.38 22.60
CA ARG A 23 -0.01 0.59 23.58
C ARG A 23 -0.66 1.95 23.43
N LEU A 24 -0.81 2.42 22.19
CA LEU A 24 -1.46 3.70 21.90
C LEU A 24 -2.94 3.69 22.30
N ALA A 25 -3.68 2.65 21.91
CA ALA A 25 -5.09 2.52 22.26
C ALA A 25 -5.33 2.47 23.77
N LEU A 26 -4.50 1.68 24.50
CA LEU A 26 -4.58 1.62 25.97
C LEU A 26 -4.28 2.98 26.62
N ALA A 27 -3.25 3.70 26.17
CA ALA A 27 -2.90 5.02 26.66
C ALA A 27 -4.01 6.06 26.39
N ILE A 28 -4.65 5.99 25.22
CA ILE A 28 -5.80 6.84 24.90
C ILE A 28 -6.94 6.58 25.87
N LYS A 29 -7.32 5.31 26.09
CA LYS A 29 -8.41 4.95 27.00
C LYS A 29 -8.10 5.25 28.46
N GLU A 30 -6.84 5.21 28.87
CA GLU A 30 -6.41 5.63 30.22
C GLU A 30 -6.57 7.13 30.40
N ALA A 31 -6.17 7.94 29.43
CA ALA A 31 -6.23 9.39 29.50
C ALA A 31 -7.63 9.95 29.21
N SER A 32 -8.43 9.30 28.38
CA SER A 32 -9.77 9.69 27.97
C SER A 32 -10.65 8.45 27.71
N PRO A 33 -11.30 7.91 28.74
CA PRO A 33 -12.10 6.68 28.62
C PRO A 33 -13.25 6.75 27.62
N HIS A 34 -13.80 7.95 27.41
CA HIS A 34 -14.94 8.18 26.51
C HIS A 34 -14.56 8.29 25.04
N THR A 35 -13.28 8.60 24.73
CA THR A 35 -12.81 8.70 23.35
C THR A 35 -12.99 7.35 22.63
N LYS A 36 -13.71 7.37 21.51
CA LYS A 36 -13.88 6.18 20.67
C LYS A 36 -12.62 5.95 19.82
N ILE A 37 -12.20 4.71 19.72
CA ILE A 37 -11.01 4.30 18.95
C ILE A 37 -11.42 3.46 17.77
N VAL A 38 -11.10 3.95 16.57
CA VAL A 38 -11.27 3.21 15.30
C VAL A 38 -9.89 2.79 14.80
N VAL A 39 -9.71 1.51 14.52
CA VAL A 39 -8.51 1.00 13.85
C VAL A 39 -8.85 0.64 12.41
N GLY A 40 -8.13 1.21 11.46
CA GLY A 40 -8.19 0.88 10.03
C GLY A 40 -6.85 0.36 9.51
N GLY A 41 -6.81 0.05 8.21
CA GLY A 41 -5.66 -0.54 7.55
C GLY A 41 -5.59 -2.06 7.72
N ASN A 42 -4.55 -2.69 7.18
CA ASN A 42 -4.49 -4.16 7.08
C ASN A 42 -4.52 -4.89 8.43
N LEU A 43 -4.04 -4.25 9.50
CA LEU A 43 -4.10 -4.84 10.84
C LEU A 43 -5.55 -4.99 11.35
N ALA A 44 -6.49 -4.19 10.86
CA ALA A 44 -7.91 -4.28 11.23
C ALA A 44 -8.55 -5.64 10.90
N ALA A 45 -7.92 -6.46 10.05
CA ALA A 45 -8.30 -7.86 9.82
C ALA A 45 -8.22 -8.73 11.06
N SER A 46 -7.31 -8.41 11.92
CA SER A 46 -7.19 -9.06 13.22
C SER A 46 -8.18 -8.46 14.23
N ALA A 47 -9.40 -8.15 13.77
CA ALA A 47 -10.39 -7.40 14.51
C ALA A 47 -10.66 -8.00 15.90
N GLU A 48 -10.84 -9.32 16.00
CA GLU A 48 -11.11 -9.97 17.26
C GLU A 48 -10.02 -9.70 18.30
N ILE A 49 -8.75 -9.77 17.88
CA ILE A 49 -7.61 -9.50 18.77
C ILE A 49 -7.58 -8.03 19.21
N LEU A 50 -7.81 -7.11 18.27
CA LEU A 50 -7.80 -5.68 18.54
C LEU A 50 -8.93 -5.27 19.48
N LEU A 51 -10.13 -5.74 19.22
CA LEU A 51 -11.31 -5.46 20.03
C LEU A 51 -11.19 -6.04 21.44
N ARG A 52 -10.80 -7.33 21.57
CA ARG A 52 -10.75 -7.98 22.88
C ARG A 52 -9.56 -7.58 23.74
N PHE A 53 -8.39 -7.30 23.14
CA PHE A 53 -7.13 -7.15 23.90
C PHE A 53 -6.49 -5.75 23.80
N CYS A 54 -7.05 -4.84 23.00
CA CYS A 54 -6.46 -3.52 22.81
C CYS A 54 -7.40 -2.36 23.18
N LYS A 55 -8.61 -2.65 23.69
CA LYS A 55 -9.64 -1.63 23.98
C LYS A 55 -9.99 -0.74 22.79
N VAL A 56 -9.95 -1.30 21.58
CA VAL A 56 -10.44 -0.68 20.36
C VAL A 56 -11.95 -0.83 20.33
N ASP A 57 -12.68 0.24 19.99
CA ASP A 57 -14.14 0.18 19.92
C ASP A 57 -14.63 -0.38 18.59
N VAL A 58 -13.97 -0.01 17.48
CA VAL A 58 -14.36 -0.42 16.12
C VAL A 58 -13.11 -0.71 15.28
N CYS A 59 -13.16 -1.78 14.49
CA CYS A 59 -12.22 -2.05 13.42
C CYS A 59 -12.89 -1.76 12.06
N ALA A 60 -12.33 -0.85 11.26
CA ALA A 60 -12.77 -0.56 9.90
C ALA A 60 -12.04 -1.49 8.92
N ILE A 61 -12.81 -2.33 8.21
CA ILE A 61 -12.32 -3.41 7.36
C ILE A 61 -12.65 -3.14 5.90
N GLY A 62 -11.63 -3.11 5.05
CA GLY A 62 -11.73 -2.76 3.64
C GLY A 62 -11.45 -1.28 3.38
N GLU A 63 -12.03 -0.73 2.31
CA GLU A 63 -11.86 0.68 1.96
C GLU A 63 -12.56 1.57 3.00
N GLY A 64 -11.79 2.46 3.61
CA GLY A 64 -12.22 3.21 4.79
C GLY A 64 -12.95 4.52 4.49
N GLU A 65 -12.90 5.03 3.27
CA GLU A 65 -13.32 6.39 2.91
C GLU A 65 -14.79 6.65 3.27
N HIS A 66 -15.70 5.76 2.89
CA HIS A 66 -17.12 5.88 3.24
C HIS A 66 -17.43 5.42 4.65
N THR A 67 -16.71 4.42 5.14
CA THR A 67 -16.90 3.86 6.48
C THR A 67 -16.58 4.89 7.55
N ILE A 68 -15.46 5.62 7.43
CA ILE A 68 -15.08 6.62 8.44
C ILE A 68 -16.06 7.79 8.49
N VAL A 69 -16.56 8.24 7.33
CA VAL A 69 -17.59 9.28 7.26
C VAL A 69 -18.88 8.83 7.93
N SER A 70 -19.31 7.57 7.68
CA SER A 70 -20.51 7.01 8.31
C SER A 70 -20.37 6.88 9.82
N LEU A 71 -19.19 6.46 10.30
CA LEU A 71 -18.88 6.40 11.74
C LEU A 71 -18.86 7.79 12.39
N ALA A 72 -18.24 8.75 11.73
CA ALA A 72 -18.18 10.13 12.24
C ALA A 72 -19.58 10.73 12.39
N ARG A 73 -20.45 10.58 11.37
CA ARG A 73 -21.85 11.01 11.42
C ARG A 73 -22.62 10.29 12.53
N TYR A 74 -22.44 8.99 12.63
CA TYR A 74 -23.10 8.21 13.68
C TYR A 74 -22.77 8.74 15.08
N TRP A 75 -21.49 8.98 15.38
CA TRP A 75 -21.10 9.51 16.69
C TRP A 75 -21.47 10.98 16.90
N GLU A 76 -21.53 11.77 15.85
CA GLU A 76 -22.04 13.15 15.93
C GLU A 76 -23.52 13.18 16.32
N GLU A 77 -24.33 12.32 15.69
CA GLU A 77 -25.77 12.21 15.93
C GLU A 77 -26.09 11.55 17.28
N ASN A 78 -25.22 10.66 17.77
CA ASN A 78 -25.47 9.82 18.94
C ASN A 78 -24.46 10.09 20.09
N ARG A 79 -24.01 11.33 20.24
CA ARG A 79 -23.02 11.73 21.26
C ARG A 79 -23.36 11.32 22.70
N VAL A 80 -24.63 11.08 22.99
CA VAL A 80 -25.15 10.83 24.33
C VAL A 80 -25.40 9.34 24.60
N THR A 81 -25.38 8.50 23.58
CA THR A 81 -25.68 7.07 23.72
C THR A 81 -24.45 6.22 23.41
N ASP A 82 -24.08 5.36 24.32
CA ASP A 82 -23.13 4.26 24.08
C ASP A 82 -23.78 3.09 23.30
N ASP A 83 -24.99 3.31 22.75
CA ASP A 83 -25.71 2.28 22.00
C ASP A 83 -24.99 1.97 20.68
N ILE A 84 -24.25 0.87 20.68
CA ILE A 84 -23.57 0.35 19.48
C ILE A 84 -24.51 -0.43 18.56
N SER A 85 -25.77 -0.64 18.94
CA SER A 85 -26.73 -1.42 18.13
C SER A 85 -26.95 -0.80 16.74
N ALA A 86 -26.92 0.51 16.64
CA ALA A 86 -27.05 1.24 15.38
C ALA A 86 -25.80 1.10 14.48
N LEU A 87 -24.64 0.74 15.01
CA LEU A 87 -23.42 0.42 14.23
C LEU A 87 -23.69 -0.74 13.24
N ARG A 88 -24.65 -1.61 13.51
CA ARG A 88 -25.04 -2.72 12.61
C ARG A 88 -25.41 -2.25 11.19
N LYS A 89 -25.82 -0.99 11.03
CA LYS A 89 -26.19 -0.39 9.75
C LYS A 89 -24.99 0.12 8.94
N ILE A 90 -23.84 0.30 9.59
CA ILE A 90 -22.62 0.79 8.93
C ILE A 90 -21.87 -0.41 8.40
N LYS A 91 -21.67 -0.51 7.09
CA LYS A 91 -20.91 -1.57 6.45
C LYS A 91 -19.39 -1.38 6.68
N GLY A 92 -18.64 -2.48 6.61
CA GLY A 92 -17.18 -2.47 6.67
C GLY A 92 -16.62 -2.33 8.07
N ILE A 93 -17.37 -2.69 9.12
CA ILE A 93 -16.85 -2.61 10.48
C ILE A 93 -16.98 -3.93 11.26
N SER A 94 -16.09 -4.10 12.21
CA SER A 94 -16.24 -5.09 13.28
C SER A 94 -16.21 -4.39 14.63
N TYR A 95 -17.03 -4.88 15.55
CA TYR A 95 -17.15 -4.40 16.93
C TYR A 95 -17.57 -5.55 17.86
N LEU A 96 -17.45 -5.37 19.17
CA LEU A 96 -18.03 -6.31 20.16
C LEU A 96 -19.45 -5.87 20.49
N ASP A 97 -20.39 -6.79 20.43
CA ASP A 97 -21.78 -6.54 20.83
C ASP A 97 -21.87 -6.50 22.36
N ASP A 98 -22.49 -5.45 22.92
CA ASP A 98 -22.58 -5.27 24.37
C ASP A 98 -23.48 -6.31 25.06
N GLY A 99 -24.40 -6.93 24.30
CA GLY A 99 -25.35 -7.88 24.86
C GLY A 99 -24.76 -9.28 25.08
N ASP A 100 -23.99 -9.78 24.12
CA ASP A 100 -23.41 -11.14 24.14
C ASP A 100 -21.88 -11.18 24.20
N GLY A 101 -21.19 -10.03 24.04
CA GLY A 101 -19.74 -9.91 24.00
C GLY A 101 -19.11 -10.52 22.75
N GLU A 102 -19.92 -10.91 21.78
CA GLU A 102 -19.46 -11.53 20.56
C GLU A 102 -19.04 -10.49 19.51
N MET A 103 -18.02 -10.84 18.73
CA MET A 103 -17.61 -10.00 17.63
C MET A 103 -18.65 -10.06 16.49
N LYS A 104 -19.12 -8.92 16.08
CA LYS A 104 -19.99 -8.77 14.91
C LYS A 104 -19.21 -8.14 13.76
N PHE A 105 -19.41 -8.66 12.56
CA PHE A 105 -18.91 -8.07 11.32
C PHE A 105 -20.09 -7.69 10.42
N THR A 106 -20.14 -6.43 10.00
CA THR A 106 -21.28 -5.88 9.24
C THR A 106 -21.24 -6.14 7.74
N GLY A 107 -20.26 -6.94 7.28
CA GLY A 107 -20.02 -7.19 5.86
C GLY A 107 -19.09 -6.16 5.22
N TYR A 108 -18.57 -6.51 4.04
CA TYR A 108 -17.67 -5.62 3.31
C TYR A 108 -18.42 -4.46 2.67
N VAL A 109 -17.76 -3.30 2.56
CA VAL A 109 -18.22 -2.19 1.74
C VAL A 109 -18.06 -2.52 0.25
N ASP A 110 -18.82 -1.85 -0.58
CA ASP A 110 -18.62 -1.89 -2.02
C ASP A 110 -17.32 -1.15 -2.38
N THR A 111 -16.62 -1.63 -3.38
CA THR A 111 -15.37 -1.01 -3.82
C THR A 111 -15.63 0.36 -4.45
N ILE A 112 -14.83 1.35 -4.11
CA ILE A 112 -14.94 2.72 -4.65
C ILE A 112 -14.50 2.70 -6.12
N PRO A 113 -15.31 3.23 -7.05
CA PRO A 113 -14.90 3.39 -8.44
C PRO A 113 -13.63 4.25 -8.57
N ALA A 114 -12.77 3.94 -9.55
CA ALA A 114 -11.52 4.69 -9.76
C ALA A 114 -11.72 6.20 -9.99
N ALA A 115 -12.84 6.61 -10.57
CA ALA A 115 -13.20 8.02 -10.77
C ALA A 115 -13.44 8.78 -9.45
N GLU A 116 -13.80 8.06 -8.38
CA GLU A 116 -14.09 8.61 -7.05
C GLU A 116 -12.88 8.54 -6.10
N PHE A 117 -11.74 8.04 -6.54
CA PHE A 117 -10.55 8.03 -5.71
C PHE A 117 -10.17 9.44 -5.28
N LEU A 118 -9.92 9.59 -3.98
CA LEU A 118 -9.50 10.85 -3.40
C LEU A 118 -8.00 11.05 -3.58
N ASP A 119 -7.62 12.26 -3.95
CA ASP A 119 -6.23 12.69 -3.93
C ASP A 119 -5.82 13.06 -2.49
N PRO A 120 -4.55 12.88 -2.10
CA PRO A 120 -4.06 13.30 -0.79
C PRO A 120 -4.23 14.81 -0.60
N ASP A 121 -4.83 15.23 0.52
CA ASP A 121 -4.87 16.64 0.90
C ASP A 121 -3.55 17.03 1.61
N TYR A 122 -2.60 17.50 0.83
CA TYR A 122 -1.28 17.89 1.35
C TYR A 122 -1.35 19.09 2.29
N ALA A 123 -2.35 19.98 2.17
CA ALA A 123 -2.50 21.10 3.06
C ALA A 123 -2.87 20.64 4.48
N VAL A 124 -3.74 19.64 4.60
CA VAL A 124 -4.04 18.98 5.87
C VAL A 124 -2.80 18.31 6.46
N VAL A 125 -2.01 17.63 5.61
CA VAL A 125 -0.75 16.99 6.07
C VAL A 125 0.26 18.04 6.55
N GLU A 126 0.40 19.18 5.88
CA GLU A 126 1.26 20.29 6.32
C GLU A 126 0.80 20.88 7.65
N GLN A 127 -0.49 21.09 7.80
CA GLN A 127 -1.06 21.75 8.99
C GLN A 127 -1.00 20.87 10.24
N PHE A 128 -1.30 19.56 10.11
CA PHE A 128 -1.49 18.66 11.24
C PHE A 128 -0.40 17.61 11.40
N SER A 129 0.55 17.54 10.48
CA SER A 129 1.65 16.59 10.50
C SER A 129 2.95 17.23 10.03
N LYS A 130 4.05 16.49 10.13
CA LYS A 130 5.35 16.92 9.60
C LYS A 130 5.51 16.35 8.18
N ILE A 131 5.18 17.13 7.16
CA ILE A 131 5.28 16.71 5.75
C ILE A 131 6.66 16.16 5.40
N GLY A 132 7.73 16.70 6.00
CA GLY A 132 9.09 16.18 5.84
C GLY A 132 9.30 14.73 6.28
N ASN A 133 8.35 14.13 7.03
CA ASN A 133 8.38 12.70 7.31
C ASN A 133 8.01 11.86 6.08
N PHE A 134 7.28 12.42 5.14
CA PHE A 134 6.82 11.77 3.91
C PHE A 134 7.72 12.08 2.71
N LEU A 135 8.44 13.21 2.75
CA LEU A 135 9.42 13.62 1.75
C LEU A 135 10.82 13.21 2.20
N LYS A 136 11.50 12.41 1.43
CA LYS A 136 12.79 11.81 1.78
C LYS A 136 13.90 12.29 0.88
N ASP A 137 15.14 12.21 1.38
CA ASP A 137 16.33 12.29 0.55
C ASP A 137 16.44 10.98 -0.29
N PRO A 138 16.36 11.06 -1.63
CA PRO A 138 16.39 9.87 -2.48
C PRO A 138 17.72 9.13 -2.44
N LEU A 139 18.83 9.83 -2.23
CA LEU A 139 20.15 9.25 -2.25
C LEU A 139 20.49 8.44 -0.98
N LYS A 140 19.71 8.60 0.08
CA LYS A 140 19.78 7.71 1.25
C LYS A 140 19.16 6.33 1.00
N ARG A 141 18.56 6.15 -0.14
CA ARG A 141 17.97 4.88 -0.57
C ARG A 141 18.79 4.27 -1.68
N TYR A 142 19.09 3.00 -1.52
CA TYR A 142 19.94 2.24 -2.45
C TYR A 142 19.43 2.30 -3.90
N ASP A 143 18.10 2.25 -4.09
CA ASP A 143 17.47 2.19 -5.41
C ASP A 143 17.82 3.36 -6.33
N PHE A 144 17.78 4.59 -5.79
CA PHE A 144 18.09 5.78 -6.58
C PHE A 144 19.61 6.02 -6.66
N SER A 145 20.36 5.69 -5.61
CA SER A 145 21.80 5.90 -5.57
C SER A 145 22.59 5.01 -6.54
N THR A 146 21.98 3.98 -7.10
CA THR A 146 22.61 3.09 -8.09
C THR A 146 22.56 3.63 -9.52
N ASP A 147 21.64 4.55 -9.84
CA ASP A 147 21.52 5.13 -11.19
C ASP A 147 22.32 6.44 -11.29
N PRO A 148 23.27 6.55 -12.23
CA PRO A 148 24.11 7.75 -12.40
C PRO A 148 23.32 9.04 -12.62
N ARG A 149 22.14 8.98 -13.26
CA ARG A 149 21.26 10.14 -13.51
C ARG A 149 20.81 10.80 -12.21
N SER A 150 20.80 10.08 -11.08
CA SER A 150 20.45 10.62 -9.76
C SER A 150 21.42 11.71 -9.26
N TYR A 151 22.62 11.77 -9.81
CA TYR A 151 23.66 12.71 -9.43
C TYR A 151 23.81 13.89 -10.38
N GLU A 152 22.96 14.00 -11.39
CA GLU A 152 22.94 15.13 -12.31
C GLU A 152 22.71 16.46 -11.56
N PRO A 153 23.38 17.55 -11.96
CA PRO A 153 23.38 18.81 -11.18
C PRO A 153 21.98 19.36 -10.89
N HIS A 154 21.04 19.28 -11.85
CA HIS A 154 19.69 19.79 -11.71
C HIS A 154 18.81 18.96 -10.74
N ARG A 155 19.24 17.76 -10.36
CA ARG A 155 18.56 16.89 -9.38
C ARG A 155 19.05 17.10 -7.95
N ARG A 156 20.09 17.91 -7.75
CA ARG A 156 20.65 18.18 -6.43
C ARG A 156 19.61 18.85 -5.53
N GLY A 157 19.36 18.25 -4.37
CA GLY A 157 18.38 18.77 -3.41
C GLY A 157 16.93 18.49 -3.74
N LYS A 158 16.65 17.77 -4.83
CA LYS A 158 15.29 17.25 -5.10
C LYS A 158 14.95 16.18 -4.07
N LEU A 159 13.68 16.14 -3.67
CA LEU A 159 13.14 15.19 -2.70
C LEU A 159 12.46 14.02 -3.41
N GLN A 160 12.22 12.95 -2.62
CA GLN A 160 11.45 11.78 -3.04
C GLN A 160 10.08 11.78 -2.36
N ALA A 161 9.04 11.49 -3.14
CA ALA A 161 7.68 11.22 -2.66
C ALA A 161 7.18 9.85 -3.13
N CYS A 162 6.11 9.35 -2.46
CA CYS A 162 5.37 8.18 -2.90
C CYS A 162 4.09 8.62 -3.61
N VAL A 163 3.76 7.96 -4.71
CA VAL A 163 2.51 8.08 -5.44
C VAL A 163 1.93 6.69 -5.72
N GLN A 164 0.66 6.63 -6.05
CA GLN A 164 -0.02 5.40 -6.45
C GLN A 164 -0.62 5.56 -7.84
N SER A 165 -0.57 4.50 -8.64
CA SER A 165 -1.25 4.44 -9.93
C SER A 165 -2.47 3.52 -9.91
N ALA A 166 -2.52 2.57 -8.98
CA ALA A 166 -3.61 1.61 -8.88
C ALA A 166 -3.87 1.16 -7.43
N LYS A 167 -5.11 0.78 -7.15
CA LYS A 167 -5.51 0.04 -5.94
C LYS A 167 -5.83 -1.41 -6.29
N GLY A 168 -5.45 -2.32 -5.38
CA GLY A 168 -5.75 -3.73 -5.46
C GLY A 168 -4.91 -4.51 -6.45
N CYS A 169 -5.21 -5.80 -6.57
CA CYS A 169 -4.44 -6.72 -7.37
C CYS A 169 -5.36 -7.74 -8.07
N VAL A 170 -4.99 -8.13 -9.30
CA VAL A 170 -5.68 -9.16 -10.09
C VAL A 170 -5.39 -10.59 -9.62
N ALA A 171 -4.34 -10.79 -8.82
CA ALA A 171 -3.88 -12.11 -8.41
C ALA A 171 -4.67 -12.67 -7.21
N ARG A 172 -4.55 -13.98 -6.98
CA ARG A 172 -5.19 -14.72 -5.88
C ARG A 172 -4.18 -15.50 -5.05
N CYS A 173 -2.95 -14.96 -4.89
CA CYS A 173 -1.88 -15.65 -4.19
C CYS A 173 -2.31 -16.08 -2.79
N THR A 174 -2.05 -17.33 -2.42
CA THR A 174 -2.52 -17.96 -1.17
C THR A 174 -1.92 -17.34 0.08
N PHE A 175 -0.73 -16.77 -0.01
CA PHE A 175 -0.02 -16.10 1.10
C PHE A 175 -0.39 -14.63 1.26
N CYS A 176 -1.08 -14.03 0.24
CA CYS A 176 -1.32 -12.60 0.22
C CYS A 176 -2.62 -12.23 0.89
N HIS A 177 -2.53 -11.36 1.89
CA HIS A 177 -3.68 -10.79 2.54
C HIS A 177 -4.14 -9.52 1.80
N ARG A 178 -5.09 -9.70 0.88
CA ARG A 178 -5.64 -8.61 0.07
C ARG A 178 -6.87 -8.03 0.71
N TRP A 179 -6.88 -6.72 0.91
CA TRP A 179 -8.07 -5.98 1.32
C TRP A 179 -8.87 -5.49 0.14
N ASP A 180 -8.16 -4.87 -0.81
CA ASP A 180 -8.78 -4.31 -2.00
C ASP A 180 -9.03 -5.42 -3.01
N LYS A 181 -10.32 -5.70 -3.25
CA LYS A 181 -10.74 -6.66 -4.27
C LYS A 181 -10.70 -6.01 -5.64
N GLY A 182 -10.24 -6.78 -6.62
CA GLY A 182 -10.13 -6.30 -7.99
C GLY A 182 -8.90 -5.41 -8.19
N TYR A 183 -8.81 -4.83 -9.36
CA TYR A 183 -7.74 -3.91 -9.76
C TYR A 183 -8.37 -2.68 -10.39
N ARG A 184 -8.03 -1.51 -9.90
CA ARG A 184 -8.58 -0.23 -10.36
C ARG A 184 -7.44 0.76 -10.49
N HIS A 185 -7.24 1.23 -11.70
CA HIS A 185 -6.21 2.22 -12.02
C HIS A 185 -6.78 3.63 -11.87
N TRP A 186 -6.04 4.55 -11.24
CA TRP A 186 -6.38 5.98 -11.25
C TRP A 186 -6.48 6.50 -12.69
N PRO A 187 -7.34 7.49 -12.98
CA PRO A 187 -7.21 8.28 -14.20
C PRO A 187 -5.78 8.84 -14.32
N VAL A 188 -5.16 8.67 -15.50
CA VAL A 188 -3.75 9.04 -15.67
C VAL A 188 -3.53 10.55 -15.48
N ASP A 189 -4.50 11.37 -15.89
CA ASP A 189 -4.51 12.82 -15.67
C ASP A 189 -4.46 13.19 -14.18
N LYS A 190 -5.14 12.46 -13.30
CA LYS A 190 -5.05 12.66 -11.86
C LYS A 190 -3.68 12.29 -11.30
N ILE A 191 -3.09 11.18 -11.77
CA ILE A 191 -1.72 10.79 -11.37
C ILE A 191 -0.74 11.88 -11.75
N MET A 192 -0.83 12.39 -12.97
CA MET A 192 0.04 13.45 -13.48
C MET A 192 -0.12 14.75 -12.69
N ALA A 193 -1.36 15.19 -12.45
CA ALA A 193 -1.63 16.38 -11.66
C ALA A 193 -1.04 16.27 -10.23
N ASN A 194 -1.10 15.08 -9.62
CA ASN A 194 -0.49 14.86 -8.30
C ASN A 194 1.05 14.91 -8.37
N ILE A 195 1.66 14.32 -9.40
CA ILE A 195 3.12 14.37 -9.63
C ILE A 195 3.57 15.84 -9.81
N GLU A 196 2.92 16.58 -10.70
CA GLU A 196 3.22 17.99 -10.95
C GLU A 196 3.06 18.85 -9.70
N HIS A 197 1.98 18.67 -8.94
CA HIS A 197 1.79 19.34 -7.66
C HIS A 197 2.95 19.09 -6.67
N LEU A 198 3.41 17.84 -6.58
CA LEU A 198 4.54 17.49 -5.71
C LEU A 198 5.87 18.08 -6.20
N MET A 199 6.07 18.15 -7.52
CA MET A 199 7.25 18.79 -8.10
C MET A 199 7.27 20.30 -7.81
N ASP A 200 6.16 20.98 -8.04
CA ASP A 200 6.04 22.44 -7.92
C ASP A 200 6.07 22.91 -6.48
N ARG A 201 5.29 22.26 -5.63
CA ARG A 201 5.10 22.70 -4.23
C ARG A 201 6.23 22.25 -3.31
N TYR A 202 6.78 21.05 -3.54
CA TYR A 202 7.69 20.40 -2.59
C TYR A 202 9.06 20.07 -3.17
N ASN A 203 9.39 20.54 -4.36
CA ASN A 203 10.66 20.28 -5.00
C ASN A 203 10.97 18.77 -5.15
N VAL A 204 9.95 17.96 -5.42
CA VAL A 204 10.11 16.52 -5.67
C VAL A 204 10.63 16.29 -7.07
N GLY A 205 11.57 15.38 -7.24
CA GLY A 205 12.11 14.96 -8.54
C GLY A 205 12.33 13.44 -8.60
N PHE A 206 12.01 12.75 -7.50
CA PHE A 206 12.13 11.31 -7.38
C PHE A 206 10.82 10.72 -6.86
N PHE A 207 10.31 9.71 -7.55
CA PHE A 207 9.01 9.13 -7.19
C PHE A 207 9.11 7.63 -6.92
N THR A 208 8.30 7.15 -5.99
CA THR A 208 8.05 5.73 -5.82
C THR A 208 6.58 5.45 -6.12
N PHE A 209 6.30 4.68 -7.16
CA PHE A 209 4.99 4.08 -7.33
C PHE A 209 4.84 2.92 -6.38
N ALA A 210 4.05 3.12 -5.32
CA ALA A 210 3.89 2.18 -4.22
C ALA A 210 2.63 1.32 -4.40
N ASP A 211 2.44 0.78 -5.58
CA ASP A 211 1.28 -0.04 -5.93
C ASP A 211 1.41 -1.48 -5.39
N GLU A 212 0.28 -2.11 -5.13
CA GLU A 212 0.22 -3.56 -4.89
C GLU A 212 0.42 -4.37 -6.18
N ASN A 213 0.11 -3.75 -7.31
CA ASN A 213 0.20 -4.39 -8.62
C ASN A 213 0.38 -3.35 -9.74
N PHE A 214 1.62 -2.90 -9.95
CA PHE A 214 1.95 -1.92 -10.98
C PHE A 214 1.92 -2.54 -12.38
N GLY A 215 1.34 -1.82 -13.33
CA GLY A 215 1.42 -2.12 -14.77
C GLY A 215 0.55 -3.28 -15.26
N SER A 216 -0.42 -3.76 -14.48
CA SER A 216 -1.32 -4.83 -14.93
C SER A 216 -2.34 -4.37 -15.98
N ASP A 217 -2.67 -3.11 -16.05
CA ASP A 217 -3.40 -2.51 -17.17
C ASP A 217 -2.39 -1.92 -18.16
N ARG A 218 -2.06 -2.67 -19.20
CA ARG A 218 -1.07 -2.29 -20.20
C ARG A 218 -1.40 -0.97 -20.88
N LYS A 219 -2.67 -0.75 -21.21
CA LYS A 219 -3.12 0.46 -21.90
C LYS A 219 -2.93 1.71 -21.03
N LYS A 220 -3.22 1.59 -19.74
CA LYS A 220 -3.00 2.67 -18.78
C LYS A 220 -1.52 2.89 -18.49
N LEU A 221 -0.73 1.82 -18.42
CA LEU A 221 0.72 1.90 -18.30
C LEU A 221 1.33 2.64 -19.48
N ASP A 222 0.93 2.32 -20.72
CA ASP A 222 1.40 2.99 -21.91
C ASP A 222 1.09 4.50 -21.89
N GLN A 223 -0.14 4.87 -21.50
CA GLN A 223 -0.53 6.27 -21.33
C GLN A 223 0.31 6.99 -20.25
N LEU A 224 0.58 6.33 -19.13
CA LEU A 224 1.37 6.89 -18.04
C LEU A 224 2.83 7.11 -18.46
N ILE A 225 3.45 6.14 -19.12
CA ILE A 225 4.82 6.25 -19.64
C ILE A 225 4.95 7.44 -20.60
N GLU A 226 4.01 7.58 -21.53
CA GLU A 226 4.03 8.68 -22.51
C GLU A 226 3.95 10.07 -21.86
N GLN A 227 3.24 10.22 -20.75
CA GLN A 227 3.13 11.50 -20.06
C GLN A 227 4.30 11.76 -19.11
N ILE A 228 4.81 10.72 -18.45
CA ILE A 228 5.94 10.87 -17.50
C ILE A 228 7.23 11.21 -18.20
N LYS A 229 7.49 10.71 -19.41
CA LYS A 229 8.77 10.91 -20.12
C LYS A 229 9.17 12.37 -20.29
N ASP A 230 8.19 13.27 -20.33
CA ASP A 230 8.43 14.70 -20.56
C ASP A 230 8.69 15.48 -19.25
N LEU A 231 8.58 14.82 -18.06
CA LEU A 231 8.73 15.48 -16.76
C LEU A 231 10.16 15.52 -16.20
N ASP A 232 11.12 14.86 -16.83
CA ASP A 232 12.50 14.77 -16.34
C ASP A 232 12.61 14.33 -14.86
N ILE A 233 11.79 13.37 -14.46
CA ILE A 233 11.82 12.76 -13.13
C ILE A 233 12.51 11.40 -13.15
N LEU A 234 12.98 10.95 -11.99
CA LEU A 234 13.39 9.56 -11.79
C LEU A 234 12.39 8.86 -10.88
N TYR A 235 12.06 7.62 -11.22
CA TYR A 235 11.12 6.87 -10.42
C TYR A 235 11.45 5.39 -10.32
N LYS A 236 10.91 4.78 -9.28
CA LYS A 236 10.90 3.33 -9.10
C LYS A 236 9.47 2.83 -8.93
N VAL A 237 9.28 1.55 -9.22
CA VAL A 237 7.97 0.90 -9.17
C VAL A 237 7.99 -0.31 -8.26
N SER A 238 6.92 -0.50 -7.49
CA SER A 238 6.72 -1.64 -6.60
C SER A 238 5.53 -2.48 -7.04
N GLY A 239 5.45 -3.72 -6.55
CA GLY A 239 4.34 -4.61 -6.84
C GLY A 239 4.31 -5.12 -8.29
N VAL A 240 5.46 -5.18 -8.95
CA VAL A 240 5.52 -5.63 -10.34
C VAL A 240 5.40 -7.15 -10.43
N ARG A 241 4.49 -7.61 -11.26
CA ARG A 241 4.39 -9.03 -11.60
C ARG A 241 5.28 -9.32 -12.80
N VAL A 242 6.00 -10.44 -12.75
CA VAL A 242 6.90 -10.85 -13.84
C VAL A 242 6.22 -11.00 -15.20
N ARG A 243 4.91 -11.25 -15.22
CA ARG A 243 4.09 -11.32 -16.45
C ARG A 243 3.68 -9.97 -17.01
N SER A 244 3.89 -8.88 -16.28
CA SER A 244 3.52 -7.53 -16.72
C SER A 244 4.64 -6.84 -17.49
N VAL A 245 5.79 -7.49 -17.66
CA VAL A 245 6.95 -6.90 -18.34
C VAL A 245 7.41 -7.75 -19.53
N ASP A 246 7.96 -7.07 -20.49
CA ASP A 246 8.69 -7.58 -21.66
C ASP A 246 9.79 -6.58 -22.03
N PRO A 247 10.72 -6.91 -22.94
CA PRO A 247 11.81 -6.01 -23.32
C PRO A 247 11.36 -4.64 -23.83
N ASP A 248 10.23 -4.56 -24.56
CA ASP A 248 9.69 -3.30 -25.07
C ASP A 248 9.24 -2.37 -23.92
N VAL A 249 8.43 -2.89 -22.99
CA VAL A 249 7.98 -2.13 -21.82
C VAL A 249 9.16 -1.66 -20.97
N LEU A 250 10.12 -2.53 -20.74
CA LEU A 250 11.28 -2.20 -19.90
C LEU A 250 12.13 -1.11 -20.54
N GLY A 251 12.32 -1.15 -21.87
CA GLY A 251 13.00 -0.08 -22.61
C GLY A 251 12.30 1.27 -22.42
N ARG A 252 10.99 1.31 -22.66
CA ARG A 252 10.18 2.54 -22.51
C ARG A 252 10.12 3.04 -21.06
N LEU A 253 10.03 2.15 -20.09
CA LEU A 253 10.14 2.52 -18.66
C LEU A 253 11.50 3.15 -18.34
N LYS A 254 12.60 2.55 -18.83
CA LYS A 254 13.95 3.11 -18.66
C LYS A 254 14.08 4.50 -19.27
N GLU A 255 13.62 4.68 -20.48
CA GLU A 255 13.64 5.95 -21.20
C GLU A 255 12.83 7.04 -20.50
N SER A 256 11.68 6.69 -19.92
CA SER A 256 10.82 7.62 -19.17
C SER A 256 11.30 7.94 -17.75
N GLY A 257 12.44 7.40 -17.32
CA GLY A 257 13.03 7.74 -16.02
C GLY A 257 12.95 6.63 -14.95
N CYS A 258 12.50 5.42 -15.29
CA CYS A 258 12.50 4.30 -14.33
C CYS A 258 13.95 3.90 -13.99
N VAL A 259 14.27 3.87 -12.70
CA VAL A 259 15.59 3.48 -12.18
C VAL A 259 15.54 2.20 -11.34
N GLY A 260 14.39 1.84 -10.83
CA GLY A 260 14.26 0.68 -9.95
C GLY A 260 12.93 -0.06 -10.09
N MET A 261 12.97 -1.38 -9.96
CA MET A 261 11.80 -2.25 -10.10
C MET A 261 11.79 -3.35 -9.04
N TYR A 262 10.67 -3.46 -8.32
CA TYR A 262 10.49 -4.42 -7.24
C TYR A 262 9.53 -5.50 -7.69
N TYR A 263 10.07 -6.70 -7.88
CA TYR A 263 9.33 -7.89 -8.28
C TYR A 263 8.96 -8.75 -7.10
N GLY A 264 7.71 -9.20 -7.06
CA GLY A 264 7.37 -10.40 -6.32
C GLY A 264 7.82 -11.63 -7.11
N MET A 265 9.00 -12.15 -6.87
CA MET A 265 9.50 -13.41 -7.45
C MET A 265 9.04 -14.60 -6.62
N GLU A 266 8.99 -14.43 -5.33
CA GLU A 266 8.53 -15.29 -4.23
C GLU A 266 9.36 -16.55 -4.02
N SER A 267 9.62 -17.34 -5.06
CA SER A 267 10.40 -18.59 -4.98
C SER A 267 11.08 -18.92 -6.30
N GLY A 268 12.19 -19.63 -6.24
CA GLY A 268 12.82 -20.30 -7.37
C GLY A 268 12.35 -21.75 -7.57
N SER A 269 11.51 -22.26 -6.66
CA SER A 269 10.98 -23.63 -6.76
C SER A 269 9.67 -23.67 -7.54
N PRO A 270 9.57 -24.46 -8.63
CA PRO A 270 8.32 -24.65 -9.36
C PRO A 270 7.18 -25.20 -8.50
N GLN A 271 7.49 -26.09 -7.54
CA GLN A 271 6.53 -26.65 -6.61
C GLN A 271 5.92 -25.55 -5.71
N ILE A 272 6.76 -24.72 -5.13
CA ILE A 272 6.33 -23.64 -4.23
C ILE A 272 5.57 -22.57 -5.01
N LEU A 273 6.05 -22.15 -6.19
CA LEU A 273 5.32 -21.20 -7.05
C LEU A 273 3.91 -21.69 -7.41
N SER A 274 3.77 -23.01 -7.64
CA SER A 274 2.46 -23.63 -7.91
C SER A 274 1.54 -23.57 -6.68
N SER A 275 2.04 -23.91 -5.49
CA SER A 275 1.26 -23.89 -4.24
C SER A 275 0.82 -22.47 -3.82
N MET A 276 1.55 -21.45 -4.26
CA MET A 276 1.23 -20.04 -4.02
C MET A 276 0.07 -19.51 -4.87
N GLU A 277 -0.40 -20.25 -5.89
CA GLU A 277 -1.41 -19.78 -6.86
C GLU A 277 -1.07 -18.41 -7.49
N LYS A 278 0.23 -18.10 -7.58
CA LYS A 278 0.69 -16.79 -8.08
C LYS A 278 0.47 -16.63 -9.58
N ASN A 279 0.24 -17.74 -10.29
CA ASN A 279 0.13 -17.77 -11.75
C ASN A 279 1.40 -17.17 -12.43
N ALA A 280 2.58 -17.59 -11.94
CA ALA A 280 3.89 -17.31 -12.50
C ALA A 280 4.73 -18.60 -12.40
N ASN A 281 5.70 -18.76 -13.27
CA ASN A 281 6.63 -19.88 -13.28
C ASN A 281 8.08 -19.41 -13.23
N LEU A 282 9.01 -20.33 -13.01
CA LEU A 282 10.43 -20.04 -12.87
C LEU A 282 11.01 -19.38 -14.15
N GLU A 283 10.63 -19.86 -15.33
CA GLU A 283 11.08 -19.27 -16.59
C GLU A 283 10.69 -17.79 -16.72
N GLN A 284 9.48 -17.44 -16.32
CA GLN A 284 9.02 -16.04 -16.31
C GLN A 284 9.79 -15.19 -15.30
N ASN A 285 10.14 -15.75 -14.13
CA ASN A 285 10.99 -15.09 -13.15
C ASN A 285 12.39 -14.81 -13.74
N VAL A 286 13.02 -15.82 -14.34
CA VAL A 286 14.35 -15.70 -14.98
C VAL A 286 14.32 -14.69 -16.13
N ASN A 287 13.30 -14.75 -16.99
CA ASN A 287 13.19 -13.83 -18.12
C ASN A 287 12.99 -12.38 -17.65
N ALA A 288 12.10 -12.13 -16.69
CA ALA A 288 11.90 -10.80 -16.13
C ALA A 288 13.19 -10.24 -15.49
N ALA A 289 13.91 -11.07 -14.74
CA ALA A 289 15.19 -10.70 -14.15
C ALA A 289 16.22 -10.29 -15.22
N ARG A 290 16.41 -11.14 -16.23
CA ARG A 290 17.34 -10.92 -17.33
C ARG A 290 17.00 -9.67 -18.12
N TRP A 291 15.78 -9.53 -18.59
CA TRP A 291 15.35 -8.38 -19.40
C TRP A 291 15.48 -7.04 -18.63
N THR A 292 15.18 -7.07 -17.33
CA THR A 292 15.30 -5.86 -16.51
C THR A 292 16.77 -5.47 -16.31
N TYR A 293 17.65 -6.45 -16.13
CA TYR A 293 19.10 -6.24 -16.10
C TYR A 293 19.62 -5.67 -17.42
N GLU A 294 19.23 -6.27 -18.54
CA GLU A 294 19.60 -5.82 -19.90
C GLU A 294 19.11 -4.38 -20.18
N ALA A 295 17.95 -3.99 -19.65
CA ALA A 295 17.42 -2.62 -19.71
C ALA A 295 18.17 -1.64 -18.78
N GLY A 296 19.09 -2.11 -17.92
CA GLY A 296 19.84 -1.27 -16.99
C GLY A 296 18.97 -0.67 -15.89
N ILE A 297 17.93 -1.38 -15.44
CA ILE A 297 17.06 -0.99 -14.33
C ILE A 297 17.46 -1.80 -13.10
N HIS A 298 17.69 -1.11 -11.98
CA HIS A 298 17.97 -1.79 -10.69
C HIS A 298 16.78 -2.65 -10.27
N THR A 299 17.04 -3.87 -9.77
CA THR A 299 15.99 -4.80 -9.37
C THR A 299 16.11 -5.24 -7.93
N VAL A 300 14.95 -5.37 -7.29
CA VAL A 300 14.81 -6.02 -5.98
C VAL A 300 13.84 -7.19 -6.12
N TYR A 301 14.28 -8.37 -5.74
CA TYR A 301 13.47 -9.59 -5.73
C TYR A 301 12.92 -9.82 -4.33
N GLN A 302 11.60 -9.72 -4.20
CA GLN A 302 10.91 -10.08 -2.97
C GLN A 302 10.67 -11.58 -2.97
N MET A 303 11.10 -12.23 -1.88
CA MET A 303 11.01 -13.68 -1.70
C MET A 303 10.13 -13.98 -0.50
N VAL A 304 9.40 -15.10 -0.56
CA VAL A 304 8.58 -15.63 0.54
C VAL A 304 9.17 -16.97 0.97
N LEU A 305 9.44 -17.10 2.25
CA LEU A 305 9.94 -18.33 2.86
C LEU A 305 8.90 -18.93 3.81
N ALA A 306 9.07 -20.17 4.14
CA ALA A 306 8.20 -20.94 5.03
C ALA A 306 6.77 -21.15 4.50
N MET A 307 6.65 -21.30 3.18
CA MET A 307 5.38 -21.73 2.60
C MET A 307 5.03 -23.19 2.97
N PRO A 308 3.75 -23.52 3.11
CA PRO A 308 3.34 -24.90 3.27
C PRO A 308 3.92 -25.80 2.17
N GLY A 309 4.59 -26.88 2.55
CA GLY A 309 5.27 -27.81 1.63
C GLY A 309 6.70 -27.41 1.26
N GLU A 310 7.26 -26.35 1.87
CA GLU A 310 8.66 -26.00 1.67
C GLU A 310 9.59 -27.01 2.36
N THR A 311 10.65 -27.39 1.69
CA THR A 311 11.68 -28.34 2.12
C THR A 311 13.08 -27.78 1.87
N HIS A 312 14.12 -28.48 2.34
CA HIS A 312 15.50 -28.11 2.03
C HIS A 312 15.79 -28.10 0.51
N GLU A 313 15.17 -29.02 -0.24
CA GLU A 313 15.32 -29.12 -1.69
C GLU A 313 14.71 -27.89 -2.39
N THR A 314 13.49 -27.47 -2.00
CA THR A 314 12.83 -26.31 -2.61
C THR A 314 13.53 -24.97 -2.23
N ILE A 315 14.15 -24.91 -1.05
CA ILE A 315 15.01 -23.79 -0.67
C ILE A 315 16.32 -23.79 -1.51
N ALA A 316 16.91 -24.97 -1.76
CA ALA A 316 18.07 -25.08 -2.62
C ALA A 316 17.76 -24.64 -4.06
N GLU A 317 16.61 -25.03 -4.64
CA GLU A 317 16.13 -24.54 -5.93
C GLU A 317 16.00 -23.00 -5.97
N THR A 318 15.48 -22.43 -4.89
CA THR A 318 15.37 -20.97 -4.76
C THR A 318 16.75 -20.30 -4.64
N SER A 319 17.68 -20.91 -3.90
CA SER A 319 19.08 -20.45 -3.81
C SER A 319 19.78 -20.49 -5.16
N ASP A 320 19.56 -21.54 -5.96
CA ASP A 320 20.15 -21.68 -7.29
C ASP A 320 19.59 -20.67 -8.29
N PHE A 321 18.29 -20.35 -8.19
CA PHE A 321 17.67 -19.27 -8.97
C PHE A 321 18.30 -17.89 -8.67
N LEU A 322 18.74 -17.64 -7.45
CA LEU A 322 19.30 -16.35 -7.04
C LEU A 322 20.81 -16.18 -7.35
N LYS A 323 21.49 -17.24 -7.83
CA LYS A 323 22.90 -17.21 -8.27
C LYS A 323 23.02 -16.74 -9.70
#